data_38718f9337e37720147d807be336871a
#
_entry.id   38718f9337e37720147d807be336871a
#
_cell.length_a   1.000
_cell.length_b   1.000
_cell.length_c   1.000
_cell.angle_alpha   90.00
_cell.angle_beta   90.00
_cell.angle_gamma   90.00
#
_symmetry.space_group_name_H-M   'P 1'
#
loop_
_entity.id
_entity.type
_entity.pdbx_description
1 polymer ?
#
loop_
_entity_poly.entity_id
_entity_poly.type
_entity_poly.pdbx_seq_one_letter_code
_entity_poly.pdbx_strand_id
1 'polypeptide(L)'
;MSERPKPSRAPACASGYAFAHGSGYALPEYPFVEPPEIRCAAVVRHPVVIVGAGITGLTLACALARQGVAAILLDEDNTVGVKGASSRGICYTQKSLEIFDRLGVFERIARKGVQWSVGRTFAGADEVYSFDLRQQENFQLSVQPPFTNIQQFYIEGFLVERINQLNAKATATRQVQLRWCSRVTGFEQHRGFATLTVSTPAGSYPLQAEHVVDASGAHSPFHSWCGATMRTTQGDDRWCIADVRFETPAPAERHTWIEAPFNENRAVWQHLMADDVWRIDYQMEPDADPACIASEAQVRERLRRQFGDRVQWEIVWVGPYVYRSQCLERLRIGSVFFIGDAAKIVSPFGARGGNTGVADADNLAWKLAAVLQGNAPAALLESYNEERLEAAQTNVRVTNRTTRFLRPAHGVERVFRSAVIGLARQYPFARQLVNTGRMAVANPYTRSSVCAATGGLSVQNVRLRWADGKAGCINDLLQWADGRLLLLAFGDLSAIACQRLIRLGAQAPLRSVHVHAPGARPKARESVLDPLGHVQGACHLFGHAWALLRPDGYLAATGEAVDGALVAAVARAIGMHTKERA
;
A
#
# COMPACT_ATOMS: atom_id res chain seq x y z
N MET A 1 -32.40 4.38 -30.37
CA MET A 1 -32.07 3.29 -29.46
C MET A 1 -30.83 2.60 -30.06
N SER A 2 -29.65 2.94 -29.57
CA SER A 2 -28.38 2.37 -30.04
C SER A 2 -28.05 1.18 -29.14
N GLU A 3 -28.01 -0.01 -29.74
CA GLU A 3 -27.60 -1.24 -29.05
C GLU A 3 -26.14 -1.11 -28.56
N ARG A 4 -25.94 -1.25 -27.26
CA ARG A 4 -24.60 -1.39 -26.69
C ARG A 4 -24.00 -2.72 -27.16
N PRO A 5 -22.73 -2.77 -27.60
CA PRO A 5 -22.08 -4.01 -27.97
C PRO A 5 -21.99 -4.95 -26.79
N LYS A 6 -22.42 -6.20 -26.98
CA LYS A 6 -22.25 -7.28 -25.99
C LYS A 6 -20.75 -7.52 -25.76
N PRO A 7 -20.28 -7.66 -24.50
CA PRO A 7 -18.89 -7.95 -24.21
C PRO A 7 -18.50 -9.31 -24.84
N SER A 8 -17.38 -9.34 -25.56
CA SER A 8 -16.80 -10.56 -26.10
C SER A 8 -16.42 -11.52 -24.96
N ARG A 9 -16.73 -12.80 -25.12
CA ARG A 9 -16.31 -13.84 -24.17
C ARG A 9 -14.78 -13.82 -24.07
N ALA A 10 -14.28 -13.47 -22.88
CA ALA A 10 -12.85 -13.57 -22.58
C ALA A 10 -12.38 -15.04 -22.62
N PRO A 11 -11.14 -15.31 -23.07
CA PRO A 11 -10.58 -16.66 -23.07
C PRO A 11 -10.48 -17.21 -21.65
N ALA A 12 -10.64 -18.53 -21.51
CA ALA A 12 -10.60 -19.23 -20.22
C ALA A 12 -9.29 -18.97 -19.47
N CYS A 13 -9.40 -18.50 -18.24
CA CYS A 13 -8.28 -18.17 -17.39
C CYS A 13 -7.57 -19.43 -16.87
N ALA A 14 -6.24 -19.48 -16.99
CA ALA A 14 -5.40 -20.58 -16.48
C ALA A 14 -5.15 -20.53 -14.96
N SER A 15 -5.55 -19.49 -14.25
CA SER A 15 -5.50 -19.39 -12.80
C SER A 15 -6.88 -19.68 -12.21
N GLY A 16 -7.01 -20.61 -11.26
CA GLY A 16 -8.24 -21.18 -10.72
C GLY A 16 -9.23 -20.23 -10.02
N TYR A 17 -9.42 -19.03 -10.55
CA TYR A 17 -10.49 -18.10 -10.19
C TYR A 17 -11.66 -18.32 -11.15
N ALA A 18 -12.72 -18.97 -10.67
CA ALA A 18 -13.95 -19.11 -11.42
C ALA A 18 -14.53 -17.73 -11.75
N PHE A 19 -15.00 -17.55 -12.99
CA PHE A 19 -15.73 -16.36 -13.41
C PHE A 19 -16.95 -16.17 -12.54
N ALA A 20 -17.08 -14.97 -11.98
CA ALA A 20 -18.27 -14.56 -11.29
C ALA A 20 -19.39 -14.21 -12.24
N HIS A 21 -20.62 -14.38 -11.76
CA HIS A 21 -21.82 -13.93 -12.44
C HIS A 21 -21.98 -12.41 -12.21
N GLY A 22 -22.48 -11.67 -13.20
CA GLY A 22 -22.78 -10.25 -13.09
C GLY A 22 -22.50 -9.48 -14.38
N SER A 23 -22.76 -8.15 -14.39
CA SER A 23 -22.50 -7.25 -15.52
C SER A 23 -20.99 -7.00 -15.77
N GLY A 24 -20.15 -7.28 -14.77
CA GLY A 24 -18.70 -7.10 -14.82
C GLY A 24 -18.25 -5.65 -14.83
N TYR A 25 -16.93 -5.46 -14.87
CA TYR A 25 -16.29 -4.16 -15.05
C TYR A 25 -15.60 -4.08 -16.41
N ALA A 26 -15.67 -2.91 -17.06
CA ALA A 26 -14.90 -2.64 -18.27
C ALA A 26 -13.46 -2.26 -17.86
N LEU A 27 -12.51 -3.13 -18.20
CA LEU A 27 -11.07 -2.89 -17.92
C LEU A 27 -10.35 -2.47 -19.20
N PRO A 28 -9.31 -1.61 -19.11
CA PRO A 28 -8.49 -1.27 -20.26
C PRO A 28 -7.66 -2.48 -20.70
N GLU A 29 -7.44 -2.62 -22.01
CA GLU A 29 -6.53 -3.60 -22.59
C GLU A 29 -5.28 -2.89 -23.11
N TYR A 30 -4.13 -3.49 -22.86
CA TYR A 30 -2.83 -2.98 -23.29
C TYR A 30 -2.24 -3.89 -24.36
N PRO A 31 -1.76 -3.35 -25.49
CA PRO A 31 -1.24 -4.17 -26.57
C PRO A 31 0.08 -4.84 -26.17
N PHE A 32 0.28 -6.07 -26.65
CA PHE A 32 1.60 -6.69 -26.61
C PHE A 32 2.55 -5.93 -27.55
N VAL A 33 3.74 -5.62 -27.04
CA VAL A 33 4.83 -5.04 -27.83
C VAL A 33 5.99 -6.00 -27.76
N GLU A 34 6.47 -6.48 -28.92
CA GLU A 34 7.59 -7.43 -29.00
C GLU A 34 8.87 -6.82 -28.39
N PRO A 35 9.44 -7.44 -27.36
CA PRO A 35 10.67 -6.97 -26.74
C PRO A 35 11.86 -7.06 -27.71
N PRO A 36 12.78 -6.09 -27.71
CA PRO A 36 13.94 -6.10 -28.61
C PRO A 36 14.86 -7.30 -28.40
N GLU A 37 14.87 -7.89 -27.19
CA GLU A 37 15.68 -9.06 -26.84
C GLU A 37 15.29 -10.33 -27.59
N ILE A 38 14.09 -10.41 -28.16
CA ILE A 38 13.67 -11.55 -29.02
C ILE A 38 14.47 -11.56 -30.33
N ARG A 39 14.79 -10.37 -30.85
CA ARG A 39 15.51 -10.21 -32.13
C ARG A 39 17.01 -10.11 -31.96
N CYS A 40 17.48 -9.74 -30.76
CA CYS A 40 18.90 -9.55 -30.49
C CYS A 40 19.45 -10.74 -29.70
N ALA A 41 20.55 -11.35 -30.21
CA ALA A 41 21.28 -12.39 -29.48
C ALA A 41 22.03 -11.85 -28.23
N ALA A 42 22.18 -10.52 -28.10
CA ALA A 42 22.88 -9.90 -26.97
C ALA A 42 21.96 -9.80 -25.76
N VAL A 43 22.36 -10.41 -24.65
CA VAL A 43 21.64 -10.31 -23.39
C VAL A 43 21.96 -8.98 -22.72
N VAL A 44 20.96 -8.12 -22.58
CA VAL A 44 21.08 -6.83 -21.92
C VAL A 44 20.77 -6.96 -20.43
N ARG A 45 21.63 -6.38 -19.58
CA ARG A 45 21.38 -6.33 -18.13
C ARG A 45 20.67 -5.02 -17.76
N HIS A 46 19.55 -5.16 -17.08
CA HIS A 46 18.73 -4.06 -16.59
C HIS A 46 18.96 -3.82 -15.09
N PRO A 47 18.90 -2.58 -14.60
CA PRO A 47 19.09 -2.30 -13.17
C PRO A 47 17.98 -2.94 -12.32
N VAL A 48 16.73 -2.87 -12.76
CA VAL A 48 15.57 -3.43 -12.02
C VAL A 48 14.61 -4.12 -12.98
N VAL A 49 14.22 -5.34 -12.63
CA VAL A 49 13.08 -6.05 -13.25
C VAL A 49 12.03 -6.32 -12.18
N ILE A 50 10.81 -5.84 -12.41
CA ILE A 50 9.64 -6.04 -11.54
C ILE A 50 8.75 -7.09 -12.21
N VAL A 51 8.31 -8.10 -11.44
CA VAL A 51 7.43 -9.17 -11.94
C VAL A 51 6.06 -9.03 -11.29
N GLY A 52 5.05 -8.70 -12.09
CA GLY A 52 3.67 -8.47 -11.68
C GLY A 52 3.25 -7.00 -11.72
N ALA A 53 2.24 -6.69 -12.53
CA ALA A 53 1.62 -5.35 -12.68
C ALA A 53 0.38 -5.15 -11.81
N GLY A 54 0.30 -5.81 -10.66
CA GLY A 54 -0.67 -5.48 -9.63
C GLY A 54 -0.33 -4.16 -8.94
N ILE A 55 -1.20 -3.71 -8.04
CA ILE A 55 -1.06 -2.41 -7.35
C ILE A 55 0.33 -2.17 -6.75
N THR A 56 0.96 -3.21 -6.20
CA THR A 56 2.28 -3.10 -5.55
C THR A 56 3.39 -2.90 -6.58
N GLY A 57 3.40 -3.71 -7.65
CA GLY A 57 4.41 -3.61 -8.72
C GLY A 57 4.29 -2.29 -9.49
N LEU A 58 3.06 -1.86 -9.81
CA LEU A 58 2.81 -0.57 -10.47
C LEU A 58 3.17 0.62 -9.58
N THR A 59 2.94 0.53 -8.26
CA THR A 59 3.36 1.57 -7.31
C THR A 59 4.89 1.71 -7.32
N LEU A 60 5.62 0.59 -7.26
CA LEU A 60 7.09 0.60 -7.35
C LEU A 60 7.58 1.15 -8.70
N ALA A 61 7.01 0.68 -9.80
CA ALA A 61 7.34 1.13 -11.15
C ALA A 61 7.15 2.64 -11.32
N CYS A 62 6.02 3.17 -10.84
CA CYS A 62 5.73 4.60 -10.87
C CYS A 62 6.72 5.41 -10.00
N ALA A 63 7.07 4.89 -8.82
CA ALA A 63 8.04 5.54 -7.93
C ALA A 63 9.45 5.57 -8.53
N LEU A 64 9.90 4.49 -9.18
CA LEU A 64 11.17 4.44 -9.90
C LEU A 64 11.19 5.37 -11.12
N ALA A 65 10.11 5.35 -11.93
CA ALA A 65 9.97 6.28 -13.07
C ALA A 65 10.07 7.74 -12.62
N ARG A 66 9.45 8.08 -11.50
CA ARG A 66 9.52 9.43 -10.94
C ARG A 66 10.93 9.83 -10.49
N GLN A 67 11.72 8.87 -10.01
CA GLN A 67 13.11 9.08 -9.60
C GLN A 67 14.11 8.92 -10.76
N GLY A 68 13.63 8.71 -12.01
CA GLY A 68 14.48 8.56 -13.19
C GLY A 68 15.32 7.29 -13.19
N VAL A 69 14.85 6.24 -12.52
CA VAL A 69 15.49 4.91 -12.51
C VAL A 69 14.83 4.04 -13.56
N ALA A 70 15.64 3.52 -14.49
CA ALA A 70 15.16 2.59 -15.49
C ALA A 70 14.73 1.26 -14.87
N ALA A 71 13.61 0.73 -15.32
CA ALA A 71 13.14 -0.59 -14.90
C ALA A 71 12.31 -1.24 -16.02
N ILE A 72 12.17 -2.57 -15.94
CA ILE A 72 11.20 -3.34 -16.73
C ILE A 72 10.16 -3.89 -15.77
N LEU A 73 8.90 -3.68 -16.07
CA LEU A 73 7.79 -4.35 -15.40
C LEU A 73 7.18 -5.36 -16.35
N LEU A 74 7.14 -6.63 -15.92
CA LEU A 74 6.58 -7.76 -16.66
C LEU A 74 5.24 -8.16 -16.05
N ASP A 75 4.22 -8.40 -16.90
CA ASP A 75 2.99 -9.05 -16.48
C ASP A 75 2.54 -10.08 -17.51
N GLU A 76 2.01 -11.21 -17.04
CA GLU A 76 1.49 -12.27 -17.90
C GLU A 76 0.17 -11.90 -18.60
N ASP A 77 -0.54 -10.91 -18.05
CA ASP A 77 -1.78 -10.37 -18.58
C ASP A 77 -1.56 -9.13 -19.47
N ASN A 78 -2.63 -8.67 -20.11
CA ASN A 78 -2.68 -7.45 -20.90
C ASN A 78 -3.65 -6.41 -20.33
N THR A 79 -4.01 -6.50 -19.06
CA THR A 79 -4.95 -5.59 -18.41
C THR A 79 -4.55 -5.33 -16.95
N VAL A 80 -5.21 -4.37 -16.31
CA VAL A 80 -5.15 -4.14 -14.87
C VAL A 80 -6.25 -4.94 -14.16
N GLY A 81 -6.11 -5.12 -12.87
CA GLY A 81 -6.96 -6.01 -12.10
C GLY A 81 -6.59 -7.47 -12.29
N VAL A 82 -7.41 -8.35 -11.77
CA VAL A 82 -7.27 -9.78 -12.03
C VAL A 82 -8.18 -10.17 -13.17
N LYS A 83 -7.77 -11.11 -14.00
CA LYS A 83 -8.61 -11.72 -15.05
C LYS A 83 -9.99 -12.03 -14.50
N GLY A 84 -11.04 -11.39 -15.03
CA GLY A 84 -12.40 -11.51 -14.55
C GLY A 84 -12.88 -10.42 -13.61
N ALA A 85 -12.09 -9.36 -13.43
CA ALA A 85 -12.51 -8.09 -12.83
C ALA A 85 -13.07 -8.17 -11.41
N SER A 86 -12.28 -8.73 -10.50
CA SER A 86 -12.60 -8.62 -9.07
C SER A 86 -12.20 -7.24 -8.54
N SER A 87 -13.01 -6.65 -7.67
CA SER A 87 -12.70 -5.38 -7.01
C SER A 87 -11.48 -5.47 -6.08
N ARG A 88 -11.07 -6.66 -5.65
CA ARG A 88 -9.97 -7.04 -4.73
C ARG A 88 -9.76 -6.06 -3.57
N GLY A 89 -8.70 -5.26 -3.61
CA GLY A 89 -8.46 -4.20 -2.63
C GLY A 89 -9.38 -3.02 -2.87
N ILE A 90 -10.06 -2.55 -1.83
CA ILE A 90 -11.06 -1.49 -1.96
C ILE A 90 -10.87 -0.33 -0.98
N CYS A 91 -10.24 -0.57 0.17
CA CYS A 91 -10.06 0.44 1.21
C CYS A 91 -8.61 0.91 1.25
N TYR A 92 -8.34 2.16 0.92
CA TYR A 92 -6.99 2.73 0.96
C TYR A 92 -6.84 3.68 2.14
N THR A 93 -5.80 3.41 2.92
CA THR A 93 -5.49 4.15 4.15
C THR A 93 -4.90 5.52 3.85
N GLN A 94 -4.99 6.44 4.81
CA GLN A 94 -4.36 7.76 4.73
C GLN A 94 -2.89 7.68 4.27
N LYS A 95 -2.09 6.77 4.84
CA LYS A 95 -0.69 6.59 4.42
C LYS A 95 -0.54 6.18 2.95
N SER A 96 -1.38 5.27 2.46
CA SER A 96 -1.36 4.92 1.04
C SER A 96 -1.79 6.07 0.14
N LEU A 97 -2.78 6.87 0.59
CA LEU A 97 -3.21 8.07 -0.13
C LEU A 97 -2.12 9.14 -0.16
N GLU A 98 -1.33 9.30 0.91
CA GLU A 98 -0.14 10.15 0.95
C GLU A 98 0.95 9.66 -0.04
N ILE A 99 1.14 8.35 -0.16
CA ILE A 99 2.05 7.76 -1.15
C ILE A 99 1.56 8.04 -2.57
N PHE A 100 0.27 7.80 -2.85
CA PHE A 100 -0.33 8.09 -4.15
C PHE A 100 -0.32 9.58 -4.51
N ASP A 101 -0.37 10.46 -3.51
CA ASP A 101 -0.21 11.90 -3.69
C ASP A 101 1.22 12.24 -4.16
N ARG A 102 2.25 11.70 -3.50
CA ARG A 102 3.64 11.86 -3.96
C ARG A 102 3.87 11.31 -5.37
N LEU A 103 3.15 10.27 -5.77
CA LEU A 103 3.21 9.70 -7.12
C LEU A 103 2.41 10.53 -8.15
N GLY A 104 1.55 11.44 -7.70
CA GLY A 104 0.74 12.32 -8.54
C GLY A 104 -0.52 11.66 -9.10
N VAL A 105 -1.10 10.69 -8.38
CA VAL A 105 -2.35 10.02 -8.76
C VAL A 105 -3.50 10.23 -7.75
N PHE A 106 -3.23 10.83 -6.59
CA PHE A 106 -4.23 11.00 -5.52
C PHE A 106 -5.45 11.80 -5.96
N GLU A 107 -5.28 12.89 -6.72
CA GLU A 107 -6.41 13.71 -7.20
C GLU A 107 -7.42 12.90 -8.03
N ARG A 108 -6.95 11.94 -8.80
CA ARG A 108 -7.81 11.04 -9.57
C ARG A 108 -8.53 10.05 -8.66
N ILE A 109 -7.83 9.54 -7.66
CA ILE A 109 -8.38 8.65 -6.63
C ILE A 109 -9.46 9.41 -5.83
N ALA A 110 -9.19 10.63 -5.39
CA ALA A 110 -10.12 11.45 -4.61
C ALA A 110 -11.40 11.80 -5.39
N ARG A 111 -11.30 12.05 -6.71
CA ARG A 111 -12.46 12.34 -7.56
C ARG A 111 -13.30 11.12 -7.89
N LYS A 112 -12.70 9.93 -7.99
CA LYS A 112 -13.40 8.70 -8.37
C LYS A 112 -13.89 7.92 -7.16
N GLY A 113 -13.12 7.89 -6.08
CA GLY A 113 -13.37 7.07 -4.90
C GLY A 113 -14.35 7.71 -3.93
N VAL A 114 -14.77 6.93 -2.96
CA VAL A 114 -15.69 7.31 -1.88
C VAL A 114 -14.89 7.50 -0.60
N GLN A 115 -14.88 8.73 -0.08
CA GLN A 115 -14.25 9.04 1.21
C GLN A 115 -15.20 8.69 2.35
N TRP A 116 -14.67 8.06 3.38
CA TRP A 116 -15.43 7.74 4.58
C TRP A 116 -14.56 7.85 5.85
N SER A 117 -15.21 8.06 6.97
CA SER A 117 -14.55 8.12 8.28
C SER A 117 -15.32 7.38 9.37
N VAL A 118 -16.63 7.19 9.18
CA VAL A 118 -17.50 6.55 10.17
C VAL A 118 -17.63 5.06 9.89
N GLY A 119 -17.39 4.26 10.91
CA GLY A 119 -17.66 2.83 10.88
C GLY A 119 -18.63 2.42 11.99
N ARG A 120 -19.61 1.56 11.64
CA ARG A 120 -20.60 1.00 12.57
C ARG A 120 -20.47 -0.50 12.66
N THR A 121 -20.61 -1.02 13.85
CA THR A 121 -20.54 -2.46 14.13
C THR A 121 -21.81 -2.91 14.81
N PHE A 122 -22.40 -3.97 14.28
CA PHE A 122 -23.66 -4.54 14.72
C PHE A 122 -23.46 -5.98 15.25
N ALA A 123 -24.26 -6.36 16.24
CA ALA A 123 -24.45 -7.74 16.68
C ALA A 123 -25.96 -8.03 16.72
N GLY A 124 -26.43 -8.90 15.85
CA GLY A 124 -27.86 -8.98 15.54
C GLY A 124 -28.35 -7.69 14.88
N ALA A 125 -29.43 -7.13 15.38
CA ALA A 125 -29.98 -5.84 14.95
C ALA A 125 -29.38 -4.63 15.69
N ASP A 126 -28.63 -4.84 16.78
CA ASP A 126 -28.16 -3.77 17.66
C ASP A 126 -26.81 -3.22 17.19
N GLU A 127 -26.67 -1.89 17.12
CA GLU A 127 -25.38 -1.24 17.02
C GLU A 127 -24.63 -1.34 18.36
N VAL A 128 -23.49 -2.05 18.36
CA VAL A 128 -22.70 -2.29 19.56
C VAL A 128 -21.44 -1.41 19.64
N TYR A 129 -21.01 -0.85 18.50
CA TYR A 129 -19.84 0.02 18.43
C TYR A 129 -19.89 0.89 17.18
N SER A 130 -19.55 2.16 17.33
CA SER A 130 -19.26 3.07 16.22
C SER A 130 -18.01 3.90 16.50
N PHE A 131 -17.37 4.36 15.44
CA PHE A 131 -16.20 5.21 15.51
C PHE A 131 -16.20 6.23 14.37
N ASP A 132 -15.61 7.39 14.63
CA ASP A 132 -15.23 8.34 13.58
C ASP A 132 -13.70 8.49 13.60
N LEU A 133 -13.04 8.10 12.52
CA LEU A 133 -11.59 8.13 12.41
C LEU A 133 -11.03 9.56 12.48
N ARG A 134 -11.80 10.59 12.11
CA ARG A 134 -11.39 11.98 12.23
C ARG A 134 -11.17 12.43 13.68
N GLN A 135 -11.75 11.71 14.64
CA GLN A 135 -11.55 11.97 16.06
C GLN A 135 -10.31 11.28 16.65
N GLN A 136 -9.65 10.42 15.87
CA GLN A 136 -8.44 9.71 16.30
C GLN A 136 -7.19 10.51 15.93
N GLU A 137 -6.27 10.72 16.87
CA GLU A 137 -5.03 11.50 16.70
C GLU A 137 -4.23 11.12 15.44
N ASN A 138 -4.19 9.82 15.11
CA ASN A 138 -3.46 9.31 13.96
C ASN A 138 -3.97 9.81 12.60
N PHE A 139 -5.17 10.42 12.54
CA PHE A 139 -5.80 10.85 11.29
C PHE A 139 -6.11 12.35 11.24
N GLN A 140 -5.79 13.12 12.27
CA GLN A 140 -6.23 14.51 12.40
C GLN A 140 -5.41 15.51 11.59
N LEU A 141 -4.13 15.26 11.42
CA LEU A 141 -3.19 16.27 10.89
C LEU A 141 -2.99 16.20 9.37
N SER A 142 -3.14 15.03 8.77
CA SER A 142 -2.90 14.86 7.32
C SER A 142 -3.94 15.58 6.47
N VAL A 143 -3.51 16.07 5.31
CA VAL A 143 -4.39 16.63 4.28
C VAL A 143 -5.20 15.57 3.54
N GLN A 144 -4.75 14.32 3.57
CA GLN A 144 -5.49 13.19 3.00
C GLN A 144 -6.57 12.68 3.98
N PRO A 145 -7.71 12.20 3.47
CA PRO A 145 -8.75 11.61 4.32
C PRO A 145 -8.24 10.34 5.01
N PRO A 146 -8.86 9.91 6.12
CA PRO A 146 -8.51 8.67 6.80
C PRO A 146 -8.54 7.45 5.89
N PHE A 147 -9.60 7.35 5.06
CA PHE A 147 -9.81 6.28 4.09
C PHE A 147 -10.52 6.77 2.84
N THR A 148 -10.20 6.11 1.72
CA THR A 148 -10.95 6.21 0.47
C THR A 148 -11.21 4.80 -0.04
N ASN A 149 -12.47 4.52 -0.36
CA ASN A 149 -12.87 3.28 -1.01
C ASN A 149 -12.91 3.48 -2.53
N ILE A 150 -12.23 2.60 -3.23
CA ILE A 150 -12.20 2.57 -4.70
C ILE A 150 -11.74 1.18 -5.13
N GLN A 151 -12.27 0.67 -6.22
CA GLN A 151 -11.82 -0.61 -6.79
C GLN A 151 -10.34 -0.51 -7.20
N GLN A 152 -9.56 -1.55 -6.89
CA GLN A 152 -8.10 -1.58 -7.08
C GLN A 152 -7.69 -1.29 -8.53
N PHE A 153 -8.39 -1.83 -9.52
CA PHE A 153 -8.07 -1.67 -10.93
C PHE A 153 -8.11 -0.21 -11.42
N TYR A 154 -8.91 0.67 -10.79
CA TYR A 154 -8.86 2.10 -11.10
C TYR A 154 -7.51 2.72 -10.74
N ILE A 155 -7.00 2.39 -9.54
CA ILE A 155 -5.68 2.90 -9.10
C ILE A 155 -4.58 2.33 -10.00
N GLU A 156 -4.64 1.06 -10.33
CA GLU A 156 -3.70 0.42 -11.25
C GLU A 156 -3.69 1.12 -12.61
N GLY A 157 -4.86 1.39 -13.20
CA GLY A 157 -4.98 2.16 -14.44
C GLY A 157 -4.40 3.58 -14.31
N PHE A 158 -4.64 4.27 -13.18
CA PHE A 158 -4.06 5.60 -12.94
C PHE A 158 -2.54 5.56 -12.83
N LEU A 159 -1.98 4.51 -12.24
CA LEU A 159 -0.53 4.31 -12.16
C LEU A 159 0.09 4.03 -13.53
N VAL A 160 -0.54 3.19 -14.36
CA VAL A 160 -0.09 2.93 -15.75
C VAL A 160 -0.04 4.23 -16.55
N GLU A 161 -1.12 5.01 -16.54
CA GLU A 161 -1.14 6.29 -17.24
C GLU A 161 -0.09 7.28 -16.69
N ARG A 162 0.13 7.26 -15.36
CA ARG A 162 1.14 8.10 -14.73
C ARG A 162 2.56 7.72 -15.15
N ILE A 163 2.87 6.43 -15.22
CA ILE A 163 4.15 5.92 -15.73
C ILE A 163 4.37 6.40 -17.18
N ASN A 164 3.34 6.28 -18.05
CA ASN A 164 3.42 6.74 -19.42
C ASN A 164 3.67 8.25 -19.52
N GLN A 165 3.02 9.07 -18.67
CA GLN A 165 3.27 10.52 -18.58
C GLN A 165 4.72 10.86 -18.15
N LEU A 166 5.28 10.09 -17.21
CA LEU A 166 6.65 10.25 -16.75
C LEU A 166 7.63 9.83 -17.84
N ASN A 167 7.39 8.71 -18.49
CA ASN A 167 8.21 8.21 -19.61
C ASN A 167 8.27 9.20 -20.79
N ALA A 168 7.17 9.88 -21.10
CA ALA A 168 7.12 10.87 -22.17
C ALA A 168 8.08 12.07 -21.93
N LYS A 169 8.49 12.30 -20.69
CA LYS A 169 9.42 13.37 -20.28
C LYS A 169 10.84 12.85 -20.00
N ALA A 170 11.03 11.54 -19.93
CA ALA A 170 12.29 10.90 -19.60
C ALA A 170 13.08 10.53 -20.86
N THR A 171 14.40 10.49 -20.75
CA THR A 171 15.27 9.89 -21.78
C THR A 171 15.04 8.37 -21.82
N ALA A 172 15.29 7.75 -22.97
CA ALA A 172 15.08 6.30 -23.15
C ALA A 172 15.82 5.45 -22.09
N THR A 173 16.97 5.91 -21.61
CA THR A 173 17.79 5.25 -20.59
C THR A 173 17.24 5.38 -19.16
N ARG A 174 16.15 6.13 -18.95
CA ARG A 174 15.53 6.38 -17.66
C ARG A 174 14.04 6.00 -17.62
N GLN A 175 13.55 5.34 -18.66
CA GLN A 175 12.16 4.94 -18.77
C GLN A 175 11.90 3.63 -18.04
N VAL A 176 10.67 3.49 -17.54
CA VAL A 176 10.13 2.23 -17.06
C VAL A 176 9.30 1.59 -18.17
N GLN A 177 9.74 0.46 -18.68
CA GLN A 177 9.05 -0.27 -19.72
C GLN A 177 7.97 -1.17 -19.12
N LEU A 178 6.73 -1.03 -19.55
CA LEU A 178 5.63 -1.92 -19.20
C LEU A 178 5.51 -2.98 -20.30
N ARG A 179 5.76 -4.24 -19.96
CA ARG A 179 5.74 -5.38 -20.88
C ARG A 179 4.60 -6.33 -20.50
N TRP A 180 3.51 -6.20 -21.18
CA TRP A 180 2.31 -7.03 -21.06
C TRP A 180 2.47 -8.35 -21.81
N CYS A 181 1.67 -9.36 -21.47
CA CYS A 181 1.75 -10.72 -22.03
C CYS A 181 3.17 -11.32 -21.91
N SER A 182 3.86 -11.03 -20.82
CA SER A 182 5.26 -11.38 -20.57
C SER A 182 5.37 -12.19 -19.28
N ARG A 183 5.30 -13.51 -19.40
CA ARG A 183 5.31 -14.44 -18.27
C ARG A 183 6.73 -14.88 -17.94
N VAL A 184 7.13 -14.76 -16.68
CA VAL A 184 8.40 -15.32 -16.20
C VAL A 184 8.21 -16.82 -15.96
N THR A 185 8.99 -17.64 -16.64
CA THR A 185 8.92 -19.11 -16.61
C THR A 185 10.17 -19.77 -16.04
N GLY A 186 11.26 -19.02 -15.83
CA GLY A 186 12.51 -19.52 -15.26
C GLY A 186 13.29 -18.40 -14.57
N PHE A 187 14.15 -18.82 -13.64
CA PHE A 187 14.99 -17.93 -12.84
C PHE A 187 16.28 -18.60 -12.45
N GLU A 188 17.40 -17.91 -12.64
CA GLU A 188 18.73 -18.32 -12.18
C GLU A 188 19.41 -17.16 -11.47
N GLN A 189 19.91 -17.40 -10.26
CA GLN A 189 20.65 -16.41 -9.50
C GLN A 189 22.15 -16.54 -9.73
N HIS A 190 22.80 -15.42 -10.05
CA HIS A 190 24.24 -15.30 -10.20
C HIS A 190 24.83 -14.36 -9.17
N ARG A 191 26.17 -14.26 -9.13
CA ARG A 191 26.84 -13.29 -8.27
C ARG A 191 26.60 -11.86 -8.78
N GLY A 192 25.74 -11.08 -8.11
CA GLY A 192 25.45 -9.67 -8.41
C GLY A 192 24.38 -9.43 -9.47
N PHE A 193 23.71 -10.47 -10.00
CA PHE A 193 22.58 -10.34 -10.92
C PHE A 193 21.76 -11.64 -10.97
N ALA A 194 20.64 -11.60 -11.66
CA ALA A 194 19.84 -12.78 -11.97
C ALA A 194 19.47 -12.83 -13.45
N THR A 195 19.22 -14.02 -13.98
CA THR A 195 18.68 -14.24 -15.31
C THR A 195 17.26 -14.79 -15.19
N LEU A 196 16.32 -14.15 -15.89
CA LEU A 196 14.94 -14.59 -16.00
C LEU A 196 14.70 -15.14 -17.40
N THR A 197 13.93 -16.21 -17.51
CA THR A 197 13.37 -16.67 -18.78
C THR A 197 11.97 -16.10 -18.91
N VAL A 198 11.73 -15.28 -19.92
CA VAL A 198 10.43 -14.62 -20.17
C VAL A 198 9.79 -15.21 -21.40
N SER A 199 8.56 -15.71 -21.27
CA SER A 199 7.74 -16.25 -22.36
C SER A 199 6.71 -15.22 -22.79
N THR A 200 6.57 -15.01 -24.10
CA THR A 200 5.64 -14.06 -24.74
C THR A 200 4.95 -14.69 -25.94
N PRO A 201 3.92 -14.07 -26.53
CA PRO A 201 3.33 -14.53 -27.78
C PRO A 201 4.31 -14.63 -28.97
N ALA A 202 5.40 -13.83 -28.97
CA ALA A 202 6.40 -13.84 -30.03
C ALA A 202 7.57 -14.83 -29.78
N GLY A 203 7.59 -15.51 -28.63
CA GLY A 203 8.65 -16.43 -28.24
C GLY A 203 9.20 -16.16 -26.85
N SER A 204 10.23 -16.94 -26.47
CA SER A 204 10.89 -16.79 -25.16
C SER A 204 12.28 -16.17 -25.32
N TYR A 205 12.67 -15.37 -24.34
CA TYR A 205 13.98 -14.72 -24.31
C TYR A 205 14.55 -14.64 -22.89
N PRO A 206 15.88 -14.61 -22.73
CA PRO A 206 16.55 -14.36 -21.47
C PRO A 206 16.60 -12.86 -21.16
N LEU A 207 16.38 -12.48 -19.88
CA LEU A 207 16.43 -11.12 -19.39
C LEU A 207 17.31 -11.07 -18.14
N GLN A 208 18.37 -10.26 -18.13
CA GLN A 208 19.23 -10.10 -16.95
C GLN A 208 18.84 -8.87 -16.13
N ALA A 209 18.91 -9.00 -14.79
CA ALA A 209 18.63 -7.93 -13.85
C ALA A 209 19.65 -7.87 -12.72
N GLU A 210 20.08 -6.67 -12.33
CA GLU A 210 20.85 -6.47 -11.09
C GLU A 210 19.97 -6.75 -9.87
N HIS A 211 18.72 -6.26 -9.92
CA HIS A 211 17.72 -6.46 -8.89
C HIS A 211 16.42 -6.97 -9.52
N VAL A 212 15.88 -8.04 -8.96
CA VAL A 212 14.56 -8.58 -9.31
C VAL A 212 13.60 -8.23 -8.17
N VAL A 213 12.44 -7.68 -8.49
CA VAL A 213 11.40 -7.43 -7.51
C VAL A 213 10.19 -8.28 -7.83
N ASP A 214 9.95 -9.25 -6.98
CA ASP A 214 8.80 -10.14 -7.09
C ASP A 214 7.57 -9.48 -6.47
N ALA A 215 6.64 -9.05 -7.33
CA ALA A 215 5.33 -8.53 -7.04
C ALA A 215 4.22 -9.41 -7.65
N SER A 216 4.53 -10.66 -7.98
CA SER A 216 3.65 -11.58 -8.72
C SER A 216 2.49 -12.15 -7.89
N GLY A 217 2.42 -11.78 -6.61
CA GLY A 217 1.28 -12.11 -5.75
C GLY A 217 1.45 -13.43 -4.98
N ALA A 218 0.34 -13.92 -4.43
CA ALA A 218 0.29 -15.01 -3.46
C ALA A 218 0.83 -16.37 -3.98
N HIS A 219 0.83 -16.55 -5.30
CA HIS A 219 1.27 -17.80 -5.96
C HIS A 219 2.60 -17.64 -6.68
N SER A 220 3.48 -16.80 -6.15
CA SER A 220 4.78 -16.53 -6.74
C SER A 220 5.62 -17.79 -6.96
N PRO A 221 6.12 -18.04 -8.18
CA PRO A 221 7.07 -19.13 -8.43
C PRO A 221 8.45 -18.86 -7.81
N PHE A 222 8.78 -17.59 -7.51
CA PHE A 222 10.05 -17.22 -6.89
C PHE A 222 10.22 -17.82 -5.49
N HIS A 223 9.13 -18.16 -4.79
CA HIS A 223 9.23 -18.85 -3.49
C HIS A 223 10.01 -20.15 -3.63
N SER A 224 9.69 -20.97 -4.62
CA SER A 224 10.41 -22.24 -4.87
C SER A 224 11.77 -22.01 -5.49
N TRP A 225 11.91 -21.10 -6.45
CA TRP A 225 13.18 -20.83 -7.12
C TRP A 225 14.25 -20.25 -6.18
N CYS A 226 13.85 -19.47 -5.19
CA CYS A 226 14.76 -18.89 -4.21
C CYS A 226 14.89 -19.72 -2.92
N GLY A 227 14.20 -20.85 -2.79
CA GLY A 227 14.15 -21.62 -1.55
C GLY A 227 13.59 -20.81 -0.37
N ALA A 228 12.62 -19.91 -0.65
CA ALA A 228 12.05 -19.04 0.36
C ALA A 228 11.11 -19.82 1.30
N THR A 229 11.24 -19.58 2.61
CA THR A 229 10.40 -20.21 3.62
C THR A 229 9.22 -19.34 3.96
N MET A 230 7.99 -19.87 3.78
CA MET A 230 6.74 -19.20 4.11
C MET A 230 6.17 -19.76 5.42
N ARG A 231 5.95 -18.88 6.41
CA ARG A 231 5.28 -19.26 7.66
C ARG A 231 3.78 -18.98 7.56
N THR A 232 2.97 -20.02 7.69
CA THR A 232 1.51 -19.92 7.80
C THR A 232 1.12 -19.80 9.28
N THR A 233 0.39 -18.76 9.65
CA THR A 233 -0.03 -18.51 11.04
C THR A 233 -1.52 -18.69 11.26
N GLN A 234 -2.31 -18.74 10.18
CA GLN A 234 -3.75 -18.97 10.22
C GLN A 234 -4.18 -19.69 8.95
N GLY A 235 -5.03 -20.69 9.10
CA GLY A 235 -5.64 -21.45 8.01
C GLY A 235 -6.73 -20.67 7.28
N ASP A 236 -7.40 -21.36 6.37
CA ASP A 236 -8.38 -20.81 5.45
C ASP A 236 -9.63 -20.30 6.16
N ASP A 237 -10.05 -19.07 5.85
CA ASP A 237 -11.33 -18.48 6.21
C ASP A 237 -12.08 -18.14 4.90
N ARG A 238 -13.25 -18.74 4.69
CA ARG A 238 -13.99 -18.68 3.42
C ARG A 238 -15.01 -17.56 3.43
N TRP A 239 -15.06 -16.83 2.33
CA TRP A 239 -15.96 -15.69 2.14
C TRP A 239 -16.58 -15.71 0.75
N CYS A 240 -17.81 -15.23 0.66
CA CYS A 240 -18.43 -14.83 -0.60
C CYS A 240 -18.41 -13.31 -0.70
N ILE A 241 -17.84 -12.81 -1.78
CA ILE A 241 -17.79 -11.38 -2.07
C ILE A 241 -18.80 -11.09 -3.15
N ALA A 242 -19.67 -10.09 -2.91
CA ALA A 242 -20.63 -9.60 -3.88
C ALA A 242 -20.46 -8.08 -4.08
N ASP A 243 -20.24 -7.66 -5.31
CA ASP A 243 -20.31 -6.26 -5.73
C ASP A 243 -21.72 -6.02 -6.29
N VAL A 244 -22.46 -5.10 -5.64
CA VAL A 244 -23.89 -4.87 -5.90
C VAL A 244 -24.15 -3.38 -6.09
N ARG A 245 -24.88 -3.01 -7.13
CA ARG A 245 -25.34 -1.64 -7.32
C ARG A 245 -26.78 -1.52 -6.82
N PHE A 246 -27.04 -0.54 -5.97
CA PHE A 246 -28.37 -0.20 -5.48
C PHE A 246 -28.87 1.06 -6.18
N GLU A 247 -30.19 1.12 -6.42
CA GLU A 247 -30.83 2.31 -6.98
C GLU A 247 -30.94 3.47 -5.95
N THR A 248 -30.97 3.13 -4.68
CA THR A 248 -31.11 4.10 -3.60
C THR A 248 -29.75 4.47 -3.00
N PRO A 249 -29.39 5.76 -2.95
CA PRO A 249 -28.15 6.19 -2.28
C PRO A 249 -28.15 5.83 -0.80
N ALA A 250 -27.00 5.44 -0.29
CA ALA A 250 -26.80 5.20 1.14
C ALA A 250 -25.58 5.98 1.66
N PRO A 251 -25.50 6.24 2.98
CA PRO A 251 -24.36 6.96 3.56
C PRO A 251 -23.02 6.30 3.26
N ALA A 252 -21.98 7.10 3.03
CA ALA A 252 -20.60 6.64 2.86
C ALA A 252 -20.01 6.21 4.22
N GLU A 253 -20.49 5.10 4.76
CA GLU A 253 -20.06 4.52 6.02
C GLU A 253 -19.62 3.07 5.81
N ARG A 254 -18.77 2.56 6.69
CA ARG A 254 -18.46 1.14 6.76
C ARG A 254 -19.40 0.46 7.73
N HIS A 255 -20.13 -0.56 7.29
CA HIS A 255 -20.96 -1.37 8.15
C HIS A 255 -20.33 -2.75 8.37
N THR A 256 -20.34 -3.20 9.60
CA THR A 256 -19.80 -4.52 10.00
C THR A 256 -20.79 -5.22 10.93
N TRP A 257 -21.24 -6.39 10.55
CA TRP A 257 -21.96 -7.29 11.46
C TRP A 257 -21.01 -8.35 11.99
N ILE A 258 -20.93 -8.50 13.29
CA ILE A 258 -20.23 -9.61 13.94
C ILE A 258 -21.09 -10.87 13.89
N GLU A 259 -22.39 -10.70 14.10
CA GLU A 259 -23.42 -11.72 14.07
C GLU A 259 -24.57 -11.19 13.22
N ALA A 260 -24.57 -11.51 11.92
CA ALA A 260 -25.58 -11.08 10.97
C ALA A 260 -26.72 -12.11 10.92
N PRO A 261 -27.95 -11.80 11.38
CA PRO A 261 -29.07 -12.75 11.35
C PRO A 261 -29.40 -13.23 9.95
N PHE A 262 -29.24 -12.36 8.96
CA PHE A 262 -29.45 -12.65 7.54
C PHE A 262 -28.32 -13.49 6.90
N ASN A 263 -27.21 -13.70 7.60
CA ASN A 263 -26.08 -14.56 7.20
C ASN A 263 -25.80 -15.64 8.26
N GLU A 264 -26.86 -16.23 8.84
CA GLU A 264 -26.77 -17.34 9.78
C GLU A 264 -25.86 -17.05 10.99
N ASN A 265 -25.93 -15.81 11.49
CA ASN A 265 -25.13 -15.27 12.59
C ASN A 265 -23.61 -15.28 12.34
N ARG A 266 -23.19 -15.26 11.07
CA ARG A 266 -21.78 -15.07 10.69
C ARG A 266 -21.50 -13.61 10.35
N ALA A 267 -20.22 -13.26 10.28
CA ALA A 267 -19.82 -11.89 10.00
C ALA A 267 -20.17 -11.45 8.57
N VAL A 268 -20.50 -10.15 8.44
CA VAL A 268 -20.72 -9.49 7.14
C VAL A 268 -20.08 -8.11 7.17
N TRP A 269 -19.42 -7.74 6.07
CA TRP A 269 -18.94 -6.38 5.84
C TRP A 269 -19.56 -5.76 4.63
N GLN A 270 -19.78 -4.46 4.72
CA GLN A 270 -20.38 -3.69 3.65
C GLN A 270 -19.66 -2.36 3.49
N HIS A 271 -19.28 -2.08 2.24
CA HIS A 271 -18.54 -0.88 1.86
C HIS A 271 -19.10 -0.26 0.58
N LEU A 272 -19.37 1.03 0.60
CA LEU A 272 -19.64 1.79 -0.63
C LEU A 272 -18.32 2.07 -1.35
N MET A 273 -18.29 1.81 -2.66
CA MET A 273 -17.16 2.03 -3.56
C MET A 273 -17.53 3.01 -4.67
N ALA A 274 -16.61 3.28 -5.59
CA ALA A 274 -16.88 4.06 -6.79
C ALA A 274 -18.01 3.43 -7.63
N ASP A 275 -18.67 4.28 -8.43
CA ASP A 275 -19.77 3.91 -9.34
C ASP A 275 -21.03 3.39 -8.63
N ASP A 276 -21.27 3.87 -7.40
CA ASP A 276 -22.41 3.48 -6.57
C ASP A 276 -22.50 1.96 -6.32
N VAL A 277 -21.34 1.28 -6.38
CA VAL A 277 -21.25 -0.15 -6.12
C VAL A 277 -20.95 -0.39 -4.65
N TRP A 278 -21.78 -1.23 -4.03
CA TRP A 278 -21.54 -1.76 -2.70
C TRP A 278 -20.82 -3.08 -2.78
N ARG A 279 -19.73 -3.19 -2.07
CA ARG A 279 -19.10 -4.48 -1.80
C ARG A 279 -19.61 -5.04 -0.50
N ILE A 280 -20.12 -6.26 -0.57
CA ILE A 280 -20.62 -7.02 0.58
C ILE A 280 -19.84 -8.32 0.68
N ASP A 281 -19.12 -8.48 1.79
CA ASP A 281 -18.35 -9.67 2.09
C ASP A 281 -19.13 -10.52 3.12
N TYR A 282 -19.62 -11.70 2.72
CA TYR A 282 -20.32 -12.64 3.57
C TYR A 282 -19.37 -13.75 4.05
N GLN A 283 -19.17 -13.88 5.36
CA GLN A 283 -18.42 -15.00 5.94
C GLN A 283 -19.20 -16.31 5.77
N MET A 284 -18.52 -17.35 5.32
CA MET A 284 -19.11 -18.64 5.02
C MET A 284 -18.69 -19.71 6.02
N GLU A 285 -19.28 -20.90 5.93
CA GLU A 285 -18.82 -22.06 6.70
C GLU A 285 -17.44 -22.52 6.25
N PRO A 286 -16.65 -23.11 7.17
CA PRO A 286 -15.30 -23.56 6.87
C PRO A 286 -15.21 -24.58 5.74
N ASP A 287 -16.21 -25.41 5.61
CA ASP A 287 -16.35 -26.52 4.66
C ASP A 287 -17.29 -26.22 3.49
N ALA A 288 -17.85 -24.99 3.42
CA ALA A 288 -18.73 -24.59 2.34
C ALA A 288 -18.04 -24.70 0.97
N ASP A 289 -18.72 -25.29 -0.01
CA ASP A 289 -18.21 -25.41 -1.38
C ASP A 289 -18.11 -24.02 -2.05
N PRO A 290 -16.91 -23.59 -2.49
CA PRO A 290 -16.72 -22.30 -3.14
C PRO A 290 -17.61 -22.09 -4.36
N ALA A 291 -17.90 -23.12 -5.15
CA ALA A 291 -18.77 -23.04 -6.32
C ALA A 291 -20.22 -22.76 -5.94
N CYS A 292 -20.72 -23.42 -4.88
CA CYS A 292 -22.04 -23.15 -4.35
C CYS A 292 -22.14 -21.75 -3.71
N ILE A 293 -21.12 -21.34 -2.96
CA ILE A 293 -21.07 -20.04 -2.27
C ILE A 293 -21.27 -18.89 -3.23
N ALA A 294 -20.58 -18.94 -4.38
CA ALA A 294 -20.56 -17.88 -5.37
C ALA A 294 -21.67 -18.00 -6.42
N SER A 295 -22.57 -18.97 -6.32
CA SER A 295 -23.68 -19.08 -7.25
C SER A 295 -24.60 -17.86 -7.16
N GLU A 296 -25.05 -17.36 -8.30
CA GLU A 296 -25.91 -16.17 -8.37
C GLU A 296 -27.20 -16.36 -7.54
N ALA A 297 -27.79 -17.54 -7.57
CA ALA A 297 -28.99 -17.86 -6.82
C ALA A 297 -28.79 -17.70 -5.31
N GLN A 298 -27.69 -18.23 -4.77
CA GLN A 298 -27.36 -18.11 -3.36
C GLN A 298 -27.08 -16.66 -2.94
N VAL A 299 -26.41 -15.88 -3.79
CA VAL A 299 -26.14 -14.47 -3.51
C VAL A 299 -27.43 -13.67 -3.54
N ARG A 300 -28.31 -13.90 -4.53
CA ARG A 300 -29.63 -13.25 -4.60
C ARG A 300 -30.47 -13.52 -3.35
N GLU A 301 -30.45 -14.74 -2.87
CA GLU A 301 -31.18 -15.11 -1.63
C GLU A 301 -30.60 -14.39 -0.40
N ARG A 302 -29.27 -14.29 -0.24
CA ARG A 302 -28.65 -13.52 0.84
C ARG A 302 -29.00 -12.05 0.79
N LEU A 303 -28.97 -11.45 -0.41
CA LEU A 303 -29.35 -10.05 -0.60
C LEU A 303 -30.81 -9.80 -0.23
N ARG A 304 -31.73 -10.73 -0.59
CA ARG A 304 -33.14 -10.64 -0.17
C ARG A 304 -33.30 -10.71 1.33
N ARG A 305 -32.59 -11.63 2.01
CA ARG A 305 -32.61 -11.73 3.47
C ARG A 305 -32.07 -10.46 4.15
N GLN A 306 -31.05 -9.83 3.55
CA GLN A 306 -30.43 -8.62 4.10
C GLN A 306 -31.25 -7.36 3.86
N PHE A 307 -31.78 -7.17 2.66
CA PHE A 307 -32.38 -5.91 2.22
C PHE A 307 -33.89 -5.98 2.01
N GLY A 308 -34.45 -7.18 1.99
CA GLY A 308 -35.87 -7.42 1.66
C GLY A 308 -36.17 -7.37 0.16
N ASP A 309 -37.39 -7.72 -0.20
CA ASP A 309 -37.83 -7.85 -1.62
C ASP A 309 -38.09 -6.48 -2.29
N ARG A 310 -38.21 -5.40 -1.52
CA ARG A 310 -38.55 -4.06 -2.04
C ARG A 310 -37.36 -3.28 -2.59
N VAL A 311 -36.14 -3.67 -2.22
CA VAL A 311 -34.91 -2.98 -2.63
C VAL A 311 -34.49 -3.49 -4.00
N GLN A 312 -34.38 -2.59 -4.96
CA GLN A 312 -33.87 -2.90 -6.30
C GLN A 312 -32.35 -2.86 -6.31
N TRP A 313 -31.73 -3.90 -6.89
CA TRP A 313 -30.28 -4.04 -6.97
C TRP A 313 -29.86 -4.87 -8.18
N GLU A 314 -28.66 -4.59 -8.66
CA GLU A 314 -27.99 -5.30 -9.75
C GLU A 314 -26.69 -5.93 -9.21
N ILE A 315 -26.46 -7.21 -9.52
CA ILE A 315 -25.18 -7.87 -9.23
C ILE A 315 -24.17 -7.42 -10.30
N VAL A 316 -23.11 -6.78 -9.88
CA VAL A 316 -21.98 -6.39 -10.74
C VAL A 316 -20.96 -7.50 -10.81
N TRP A 317 -20.61 -8.09 -9.66
CA TRP A 317 -19.63 -9.18 -9.59
C TRP A 317 -19.87 -10.04 -8.33
N VAL A 318 -19.58 -11.33 -8.44
CA VAL A 318 -19.60 -12.27 -7.31
C VAL A 318 -18.41 -13.21 -7.42
N GLY A 319 -17.79 -13.55 -6.31
CA GLY A 319 -16.74 -14.57 -6.26
C GLY A 319 -16.47 -15.10 -4.86
N PRO A 320 -15.98 -16.35 -4.77
CA PRO A 320 -15.48 -16.89 -3.53
C PRO A 320 -14.10 -16.33 -3.24
N TYR A 321 -13.78 -16.17 -1.97
CA TYR A 321 -12.45 -15.78 -1.53
C TYR A 321 -12.03 -16.54 -0.29
N VAL A 322 -10.76 -16.92 -0.23
CA VAL A 322 -10.17 -17.62 0.91
C VAL A 322 -9.06 -16.77 1.50
N TYR A 323 -9.25 -16.37 2.75
CA TYR A 323 -8.26 -15.60 3.48
C TYR A 323 -7.27 -16.51 4.21
N ARG A 324 -5.99 -16.19 4.07
CA ARG A 324 -4.88 -16.83 4.77
C ARG A 324 -4.01 -15.78 5.44
N SER A 325 -3.25 -16.18 6.43
CA SER A 325 -2.20 -15.35 7.01
C SER A 325 -0.86 -16.05 6.88
N GLN A 326 -0.03 -15.52 6.00
CA GLN A 326 1.28 -16.08 5.66
C GLN A 326 2.30 -14.95 5.57
N CYS A 327 3.57 -15.23 5.92
CA CYS A 327 4.67 -14.29 5.79
C CYS A 327 5.97 -15.04 5.51
N LEU A 328 6.77 -14.55 4.58
CA LEU A 328 8.13 -15.02 4.36
C LEU A 328 9.01 -14.75 5.58
N GLU A 329 9.99 -15.58 5.83
CA GLU A 329 10.99 -15.36 6.87
C GLU A 329 12.00 -14.28 6.49
N ARG A 330 12.21 -14.05 5.20
CA ARG A 330 13.04 -13.00 4.63
C ARG A 330 12.38 -12.40 3.39
N LEU A 331 12.39 -11.07 3.30
CA LEU A 331 11.85 -10.33 2.17
C LEU A 331 12.91 -9.95 1.14
N ARG A 332 14.16 -10.33 1.37
CA ARG A 332 15.28 -10.23 0.43
C ARG A 332 16.08 -11.51 0.43
N ILE A 333 16.27 -12.12 -0.73
CA ILE A 333 17.12 -13.29 -0.94
C ILE A 333 18.03 -13.02 -2.15
N GLY A 334 19.30 -12.77 -1.88
CA GLY A 334 20.26 -12.40 -2.92
C GLY A 334 19.87 -11.12 -3.65
N SER A 335 19.65 -11.22 -4.97
CA SER A 335 19.19 -10.10 -5.82
C SER A 335 17.67 -9.94 -5.86
N VAL A 336 16.90 -10.84 -5.22
CA VAL A 336 15.43 -10.83 -5.24
C VAL A 336 14.86 -10.14 -4.02
N PHE A 337 13.93 -9.20 -4.25
CA PHE A 337 13.09 -8.56 -3.23
C PHE A 337 11.65 -9.02 -3.40
N PHE A 338 11.00 -9.42 -2.32
CA PHE A 338 9.59 -9.81 -2.30
C PHE A 338 8.75 -8.66 -1.76
N ILE A 339 7.69 -8.27 -2.49
CA ILE A 339 6.79 -7.18 -2.12
C ILE A 339 5.32 -7.58 -2.25
N GLY A 340 4.44 -6.95 -1.48
CA GLY A 340 3.01 -7.23 -1.53
C GLY A 340 2.66 -8.66 -1.11
N ASP A 341 1.75 -9.32 -1.83
CA ASP A 341 1.28 -10.66 -1.51
C ASP A 341 2.33 -11.74 -1.78
N ALA A 342 3.36 -11.47 -2.61
CA ALA A 342 4.51 -12.35 -2.75
C ALA A 342 5.38 -12.39 -1.48
N ALA A 343 5.40 -11.32 -0.69
CA ALA A 343 6.12 -11.24 0.59
C ALA A 343 5.28 -11.78 1.76
N LYS A 344 4.00 -11.44 1.78
CA LYS A 344 3.07 -11.75 2.87
C LYS A 344 1.63 -11.67 2.42
N ILE A 345 0.81 -12.56 2.93
CA ILE A 345 -0.64 -12.54 2.81
C ILE A 345 -1.20 -12.24 4.19
N VAL A 346 -2.05 -11.24 4.31
CA VAL A 346 -2.70 -10.88 5.57
C VAL A 346 -4.21 -10.94 5.39
N SER A 347 -4.92 -11.33 6.45
CA SER A 347 -6.37 -11.27 6.47
C SER A 347 -6.86 -9.83 6.23
N PRO A 348 -8.01 -9.60 5.58
CA PRO A 348 -8.47 -8.28 5.10
C PRO A 348 -8.83 -7.31 6.22
N PHE A 349 -8.85 -7.80 7.47
CA PHE A 349 -9.31 -7.04 8.62
C PHE A 349 -8.47 -5.79 8.86
N GLY A 350 -9.17 -4.63 8.84
CA GLY A 350 -8.55 -3.34 9.00
C GLY A 350 -7.85 -2.82 7.74
N ALA A 351 -8.18 -3.36 6.56
CA ALA A 351 -7.67 -2.90 5.26
C ALA A 351 -6.12 -2.95 5.16
N ARG A 352 -5.49 -4.07 5.54
CA ARG A 352 -4.02 -4.14 5.64
C ARG A 352 -3.34 -4.68 4.37
N GLY A 353 -3.95 -5.59 3.61
CA GLY A 353 -3.32 -6.31 2.49
C GLY A 353 -2.69 -5.38 1.45
N GLY A 354 -3.47 -4.77 0.55
CA GLY A 354 -2.97 -3.88 -0.51
C GLY A 354 -2.18 -2.67 0.04
N ASN A 355 -2.63 -2.09 1.16
CA ASN A 355 -1.96 -0.94 1.78
C ASN A 355 -0.54 -1.25 2.27
N THR A 356 -0.30 -2.46 2.81
CA THR A 356 1.07 -2.84 3.18
C THR A 356 1.94 -3.12 1.95
N GLY A 357 1.35 -3.60 0.84
CA GLY A 357 2.05 -3.73 -0.44
C GLY A 357 2.48 -2.38 -1.03
N VAL A 358 1.59 -1.39 -1.00
CA VAL A 358 1.92 0.00 -1.40
C VAL A 358 3.06 0.56 -0.55
N ALA A 359 3.04 0.31 0.77
CA ALA A 359 4.11 0.72 1.67
C ALA A 359 5.42 -0.05 1.46
N ASP A 360 5.39 -1.33 1.01
CA ASP A 360 6.60 -2.07 0.61
C ASP A 360 7.25 -1.40 -0.61
N ALA A 361 6.44 -1.07 -1.61
CA ALA A 361 6.90 -0.42 -2.83
C ALA A 361 7.53 0.96 -2.54
N ASP A 362 6.88 1.78 -1.73
CA ASP A 362 7.36 3.11 -1.33
C ASP A 362 8.70 3.03 -0.57
N ASN A 363 8.80 2.09 0.38
CA ASN A 363 10.02 1.85 1.16
C ASN A 363 11.19 1.36 0.29
N LEU A 364 10.93 0.47 -0.66
CA LEU A 364 11.97 -0.10 -1.53
C LEU A 364 12.43 0.89 -2.61
N ALA A 365 11.50 1.67 -3.17
CA ALA A 365 11.76 2.52 -4.33
C ALA A 365 12.89 3.51 -4.10
N TRP A 366 12.86 4.29 -3.01
CA TRP A 366 13.89 5.28 -2.74
C TRP A 366 15.25 4.65 -2.41
N LYS A 367 15.26 3.47 -1.79
CA LYS A 367 16.48 2.72 -1.46
C LYS A 367 17.17 2.20 -2.72
N LEU A 368 16.38 1.61 -3.62
CA LEU A 368 16.90 1.19 -4.94
C LEU A 368 17.43 2.40 -5.72
N ALA A 369 16.67 3.49 -5.78
CA ALA A 369 17.11 4.68 -6.48
C ALA A 369 18.40 5.28 -5.89
N ALA A 370 18.48 5.41 -4.57
CA ALA A 370 19.67 5.93 -3.90
C ALA A 370 20.92 5.08 -4.20
N VAL A 371 20.79 3.76 -4.19
CA VAL A 371 21.91 2.83 -4.48
C VAL A 371 22.29 2.87 -5.95
N LEU A 372 21.34 2.76 -6.87
CA LEU A 372 21.59 2.74 -8.32
C LEU A 372 22.13 4.05 -8.85
N GLN A 373 21.80 5.17 -8.20
CA GLN A 373 22.35 6.51 -8.52
C GLN A 373 23.67 6.82 -7.81
N GLY A 374 24.21 5.89 -7.01
CA GLY A 374 25.47 6.08 -6.28
C GLY A 374 25.37 7.01 -5.05
N ASN A 375 24.15 7.35 -4.62
CA ASN A 375 23.90 8.22 -3.46
C ASN A 375 23.95 7.48 -2.12
N ALA A 376 23.96 6.14 -2.13
CA ALA A 376 24.02 5.29 -0.95
C ALA A 376 24.74 3.96 -1.26
N PRO A 377 25.38 3.33 -0.27
CA PRO A 377 25.97 2.01 -0.42
C PRO A 377 24.90 0.91 -0.54
N ALA A 378 25.23 -0.20 -1.18
CA ALA A 378 24.33 -1.36 -1.34
C ALA A 378 23.81 -1.94 -0.01
N ALA A 379 24.51 -1.69 1.10
CA ALA A 379 24.07 -2.07 2.45
C ALA A 379 22.71 -1.44 2.84
N LEU A 380 22.36 -0.27 2.27
CA LEU A 380 21.06 0.37 2.49
C LEU A 380 19.90 -0.57 2.16
N LEU A 381 20.05 -1.43 1.16
CA LEU A 381 18.99 -2.33 0.70
C LEU A 381 18.61 -3.41 1.72
N GLU A 382 19.48 -3.75 2.69
CA GLU A 382 19.13 -4.71 3.74
C GLU A 382 18.10 -4.12 4.71
N SER A 383 18.10 -2.81 4.91
CA SER A 383 17.09 -2.15 5.74
C SER A 383 15.65 -2.31 5.22
N TYR A 384 15.46 -2.65 3.93
CA TYR A 384 14.15 -3.05 3.41
C TYR A 384 13.63 -4.31 4.12
N ASN A 385 14.48 -5.34 4.18
CA ASN A 385 14.14 -6.59 4.85
C ASN A 385 13.84 -6.37 6.35
N GLU A 386 14.68 -5.60 7.04
CA GLU A 386 14.48 -5.30 8.46
C GLU A 386 13.12 -4.64 8.72
N GLU A 387 12.85 -3.53 8.03
CA GLU A 387 11.69 -2.68 8.26
C GLU A 387 10.39 -3.34 7.79
N ARG A 388 10.40 -3.93 6.60
CA ARG A 388 9.15 -4.46 6.01
C ARG A 388 8.79 -5.82 6.59
N LEU A 389 9.76 -6.61 7.04
CA LEU A 389 9.50 -7.84 7.79
C LEU A 389 8.88 -7.55 9.17
N GLU A 390 9.40 -6.54 9.90
CA GLU A 390 8.80 -6.09 11.17
C GLU A 390 7.34 -5.64 10.97
N ALA A 391 7.09 -4.82 9.95
CA ALA A 391 5.75 -4.35 9.59
C ALA A 391 4.82 -5.52 9.21
N ALA A 392 5.31 -6.49 8.41
CA ALA A 392 4.56 -7.68 8.02
C ALA A 392 4.14 -8.52 9.23
N GLN A 393 5.09 -8.83 10.12
CA GLN A 393 4.83 -9.59 11.34
C GLN A 393 3.84 -8.88 12.27
N THR A 394 3.92 -7.55 12.37
CA THR A 394 2.97 -6.74 13.15
C THR A 394 1.57 -6.80 12.54
N ASN A 395 1.44 -6.66 11.22
CA ASN A 395 0.16 -6.75 10.52
C ASN A 395 -0.47 -8.14 10.66
N VAL A 396 0.31 -9.21 10.48
CA VAL A 396 -0.16 -10.60 10.68
C VAL A 396 -0.67 -10.79 12.12
N ARG A 397 0.05 -10.30 13.12
CA ARG A 397 -0.35 -10.42 14.54
C ARG A 397 -1.67 -9.70 14.82
N VAL A 398 -1.83 -8.48 14.31
CA VAL A 398 -3.04 -7.68 14.52
C VAL A 398 -4.24 -8.30 13.81
N THR A 399 -4.09 -8.73 12.56
CA THR A 399 -5.17 -9.34 11.80
C THR A 399 -5.61 -10.68 12.40
N ASN A 400 -4.67 -11.50 12.86
CA ASN A 400 -4.99 -12.77 13.51
C ASN A 400 -5.80 -12.58 14.81
N ARG A 401 -5.52 -11.53 15.60
CA ARG A 401 -6.34 -11.18 16.77
C ARG A 401 -7.78 -10.83 16.38
N THR A 402 -7.94 -10.04 15.31
CA THR A 402 -9.27 -9.67 14.82
C THR A 402 -10.01 -10.90 14.29
N THR A 403 -9.34 -11.77 13.53
CA THR A 403 -9.94 -13.02 13.04
C THR A 403 -10.42 -13.92 14.17
N ARG A 404 -9.60 -14.13 15.22
CA ARG A 404 -10.02 -14.93 16.40
C ARG A 404 -11.22 -14.33 17.11
N PHE A 405 -11.32 -13.02 17.19
CA PHE A 405 -12.49 -12.35 17.76
C PHE A 405 -13.75 -12.59 16.92
N LEU A 406 -13.65 -12.48 15.61
CA LEU A 406 -14.79 -12.66 14.69
C LEU A 406 -15.17 -14.13 14.54
N ARG A 407 -14.18 -15.03 14.59
CA ARG A 407 -14.37 -16.47 14.46
C ARG A 407 -13.68 -17.22 15.61
N PRO A 408 -14.31 -17.24 16.79
CA PRO A 408 -13.75 -17.95 17.93
C PRO A 408 -13.74 -19.46 17.69
N ALA A 409 -12.56 -20.08 17.83
CA ALA A 409 -12.37 -21.52 17.60
C ALA A 409 -12.83 -22.36 18.79
N HIS A 410 -12.66 -21.84 20.03
CA HIS A 410 -12.89 -22.60 21.26
C HIS A 410 -13.99 -21.97 22.11
N GLY A 411 -14.55 -22.78 23.05
CA GLY A 411 -15.65 -22.36 23.94
C GLY A 411 -15.30 -21.08 24.72
N VAL A 412 -14.08 -21.00 25.26
CA VAL A 412 -13.62 -19.83 26.04
C VAL A 412 -13.59 -18.55 25.18
N GLU A 413 -13.14 -18.66 23.92
CA GLU A 413 -13.13 -17.50 22.98
C GLU A 413 -14.54 -17.03 22.64
N ARG A 414 -15.50 -17.97 22.53
CA ARG A 414 -16.92 -17.65 22.29
C ARG A 414 -17.52 -16.93 23.51
N VAL A 415 -17.25 -17.43 24.72
CA VAL A 415 -17.71 -16.78 25.97
C VAL A 415 -17.10 -15.37 26.07
N PHE A 416 -15.80 -15.22 25.81
CA PHE A 416 -15.14 -13.93 25.81
C PHE A 416 -15.79 -12.96 24.80
N ARG A 417 -16.01 -13.39 23.54
CA ARG A 417 -16.67 -12.58 22.53
C ARG A 417 -18.07 -12.15 22.96
N SER A 418 -18.90 -13.07 23.44
CA SER A 418 -20.26 -12.78 23.90
C SER A 418 -20.26 -11.80 25.08
N ALA A 419 -19.33 -11.93 26.02
CA ALA A 419 -19.17 -11.01 27.15
C ALA A 419 -18.77 -9.61 26.66
N VAL A 420 -17.80 -9.51 25.72
CA VAL A 420 -17.38 -8.23 25.13
C VAL A 420 -18.54 -7.55 24.39
N ILE A 421 -19.31 -8.28 23.59
CA ILE A 421 -20.48 -7.75 22.88
C ILE A 421 -21.53 -7.27 23.88
N GLY A 422 -21.84 -8.06 24.89
CA GLY A 422 -22.79 -7.69 25.94
C GLY A 422 -22.39 -6.42 26.69
N LEU A 423 -21.11 -6.30 27.05
CA LEU A 423 -20.58 -5.11 27.71
C LEU A 423 -20.56 -3.90 26.76
N ALA A 424 -20.21 -4.08 25.49
CA ALA A 424 -20.14 -3.00 24.50
C ALA A 424 -21.51 -2.34 24.23
N ARG A 425 -22.60 -3.11 24.34
CA ARG A 425 -23.97 -2.58 24.27
C ARG A 425 -24.27 -1.56 25.38
N GLN A 426 -23.72 -1.78 26.57
CA GLN A 426 -24.05 -1.00 27.76
C GLN A 426 -22.98 0.03 28.13
N TYR A 427 -21.70 -0.28 27.93
CA TYR A 427 -20.58 0.49 28.47
C TYR A 427 -19.62 0.98 27.38
N PRO A 428 -19.37 2.30 27.26
CA PRO A 428 -18.47 2.87 26.24
C PRO A 428 -17.05 2.32 26.30
N PHE A 429 -16.49 2.04 27.49
CA PHE A 429 -15.12 1.50 27.61
C PHE A 429 -14.97 0.12 26.94
N ALA A 430 -16.02 -0.70 26.97
CA ALA A 430 -15.99 -2.04 26.39
C ALA A 430 -16.07 -2.02 24.86
N ARG A 431 -16.54 -0.92 24.26
CA ARG A 431 -16.61 -0.75 22.79
C ARG A 431 -15.23 -0.84 22.16
N GLN A 432 -14.19 -0.36 22.84
CA GLN A 432 -12.80 -0.46 22.38
C GLN A 432 -12.25 -1.91 22.37
N LEU A 433 -12.90 -2.83 23.09
CA LEU A 433 -12.55 -4.24 23.09
C LEU A 433 -13.07 -4.98 21.85
N VAL A 434 -14.04 -4.39 21.14
CA VAL A 434 -14.54 -4.91 19.86
C VAL A 434 -13.44 -4.75 18.79
N ASN A 435 -12.87 -5.86 18.34
CA ASN A 435 -11.69 -5.86 17.47
C ASN A 435 -11.94 -5.45 16.01
N THR A 436 -13.18 -5.17 15.62
CA THR A 436 -13.52 -4.78 14.22
C THR A 436 -13.13 -3.35 13.85
N GLY A 437 -12.87 -2.48 14.84
CA GLY A 437 -12.50 -1.07 14.64
C GLY A 437 -11.00 -0.80 14.47
N ARG A 438 -10.15 -1.83 14.49
CA ARG A 438 -8.68 -1.66 14.37
C ARG A 438 -8.25 -1.47 12.92
N MET A 439 -8.45 -0.26 12.42
CA MET A 439 -8.04 0.10 11.07
C MET A 439 -6.52 0.20 10.94
N ALA A 440 -6.02 0.01 9.70
CA ALA A 440 -4.59 0.11 9.42
C ALA A 440 -4.09 1.54 9.56
N VAL A 441 -2.97 1.67 10.26
CA VAL A 441 -2.14 2.88 10.33
C VAL A 441 -0.72 2.53 9.85
N ALA A 442 0.11 3.54 9.58
CA ALA A 442 1.51 3.31 9.23
C ALA A 442 2.23 2.55 10.36
N ASN A 443 2.96 1.49 9.99
CA ASN A 443 3.72 0.72 10.96
C ASN A 443 5.01 1.48 11.33
N PRO A 444 5.35 1.64 12.62
CA PRO A 444 6.66 2.15 13.01
C PRO A 444 7.77 1.12 12.69
N TYR A 445 8.99 1.61 12.49
CA TYR A 445 10.20 0.80 12.29
C TYR A 445 11.06 0.89 13.55
N THR A 446 10.87 -0.01 14.49
CA THR A 446 11.55 0.05 15.80
C THR A 446 12.94 -0.62 15.79
N ARG A 447 13.23 -1.40 14.74
CA ARG A 447 14.47 -2.18 14.57
C ARG A 447 15.26 -1.79 13.32
N SER A 448 14.98 -0.62 12.76
CA SER A 448 15.65 -0.18 11.53
C SER A 448 17.10 0.23 11.80
N SER A 449 18.04 -0.35 11.07
CA SER A 449 19.46 0.03 11.13
C SER A 449 19.73 1.45 10.60
N VAL A 450 18.80 1.99 9.78
CA VAL A 450 18.91 3.32 9.16
C VAL A 450 18.09 4.41 9.88
N CYS A 451 17.49 4.09 11.01
CA CYS A 451 16.82 5.05 11.88
C CYS A 451 17.58 5.16 13.23
N ALA A 452 17.63 6.36 13.78
CA ALA A 452 18.07 6.54 15.17
C ALA A 452 16.97 6.09 16.15
N ALA A 453 17.28 6.01 17.44
CA ALA A 453 16.31 5.65 18.46
C ALA A 453 15.08 6.61 18.51
N THR A 454 15.26 7.85 18.07
CA THR A 454 14.19 8.87 17.94
C THR A 454 13.43 8.78 16.61
N GLY A 455 13.82 7.88 15.71
CA GLY A 455 13.26 7.72 14.35
C GLY A 455 12.29 6.57 14.22
N GLY A 456 12.01 6.21 12.97
CA GLY A 456 11.16 5.07 12.60
C GLY A 456 9.66 5.35 12.61
N LEU A 457 9.22 6.57 12.89
CA LEU A 457 7.81 6.98 12.87
C LEU A 457 7.42 7.59 11.52
N SER A 458 6.21 7.32 11.06
CA SER A 458 5.67 7.97 9.86
C SER A 458 5.23 9.39 10.19
N VAL A 459 5.67 10.35 9.39
CA VAL A 459 5.25 11.75 9.49
C VAL A 459 3.98 11.93 8.68
N GLN A 460 2.96 12.56 9.28
CA GLN A 460 1.70 12.87 8.59
C GLN A 460 1.91 14.02 7.59
N ASN A 461 1.16 14.01 6.50
CA ASN A 461 1.23 15.03 5.46
C ASN A 461 0.47 16.30 5.87
N VAL A 462 1.06 17.09 6.75
CA VAL A 462 0.42 18.33 7.29
C VAL A 462 0.56 19.50 6.35
N ARG A 463 -0.38 20.45 6.47
CA ARG A 463 -0.39 21.71 5.71
C ARG A 463 0.72 22.65 6.17
N LEU A 464 1.28 23.37 5.19
CA LEU A 464 2.26 24.43 5.40
C LEU A 464 2.08 25.51 4.32
N ARG A 465 2.90 26.57 4.38
CA ARG A 465 2.99 27.58 3.31
C ARG A 465 4.44 27.81 2.93
N TRP A 466 4.70 27.89 1.65
CA TRP A 466 6.01 28.31 1.14
C TRP A 466 6.28 29.79 1.46
N ALA A 467 7.55 30.20 1.42
CA ALA A 467 7.95 31.60 1.66
C ALA A 467 7.28 32.63 0.71
N ASP A 468 6.89 32.19 -0.48
CA ASP A 468 6.15 32.99 -1.47
C ASP A 468 4.64 33.08 -1.17
N GLY A 469 4.18 32.46 -0.06
CA GLY A 469 2.78 32.45 0.36
C GLY A 469 1.92 31.32 -0.22
N LYS A 470 2.44 30.52 -1.14
CA LYS A 470 1.70 29.39 -1.71
C LYS A 470 1.40 28.33 -0.64
N ALA A 471 0.20 27.79 -0.71
CA ALA A 471 -0.17 26.64 0.10
C ALA A 471 0.64 25.40 -0.32
N GLY A 472 1.01 24.57 0.64
CA GLY A 472 1.71 23.32 0.43
C GLY A 472 1.50 22.38 1.60
N CYS A 473 2.21 21.25 1.55
CA CYS A 473 2.20 20.21 2.59
C CYS A 473 3.58 19.52 2.67
N ILE A 474 3.75 18.62 3.63
CA ILE A 474 5.00 17.85 3.78
C ILE A 474 5.35 17.05 2.50
N ASN A 475 4.37 16.50 1.81
CA ASN A 475 4.61 15.79 0.56
C ASN A 475 5.23 16.69 -0.53
N ASP A 476 4.84 17.97 -0.59
CA ASP A 476 5.46 18.92 -1.53
C ASP A 476 6.94 19.15 -1.19
N LEU A 477 7.29 19.17 0.11
CA LEU A 477 8.69 19.25 0.53
C LEU A 477 9.47 17.97 0.18
N LEU A 478 8.87 16.79 0.37
CA LEU A 478 9.48 15.52 -0.02
C LEU A 478 9.64 15.42 -1.55
N GLN A 479 8.68 15.94 -2.30
CA GLN A 479 8.77 16.04 -3.75
C GLN A 479 9.87 17.04 -4.19
N TRP A 480 9.96 18.18 -3.54
CA TRP A 480 11.02 19.16 -3.77
C TRP A 480 12.40 18.60 -3.38
N ALA A 481 12.49 17.75 -2.34
CA ALA A 481 13.73 17.07 -1.95
C ALA A 481 14.24 16.09 -3.02
N ASP A 482 13.37 15.64 -3.92
CA ASP A 482 13.72 14.89 -5.13
C ASP A 482 14.54 13.63 -4.84
N GLY A 483 13.99 12.74 -4.00
CA GLY A 483 14.60 11.47 -3.58
C GLY A 483 15.74 11.59 -2.56
N ARG A 484 16.07 12.81 -2.13
CA ARG A 484 17.07 13.07 -1.07
C ARG A 484 16.41 13.05 0.31
N LEU A 485 17.21 12.93 1.34
CA LEU A 485 16.78 13.19 2.72
C LEU A 485 16.30 14.64 2.85
N LEU A 486 15.28 14.88 3.66
CA LEU A 486 14.75 16.20 3.95
C LEU A 486 15.01 16.55 5.43
N LEU A 487 15.75 17.60 5.68
CA LEU A 487 15.93 18.17 7.01
C LEU A 487 14.98 19.33 7.23
N LEU A 488 14.13 19.23 8.21
CA LEU A 488 13.31 20.32 8.74
C LEU A 488 14.03 20.92 9.94
N ALA A 489 14.42 22.19 9.86
CA ALA A 489 15.08 22.91 10.94
C ALA A 489 14.10 23.91 11.58
N PHE A 490 14.03 23.96 12.89
CA PHE A 490 13.08 24.77 13.66
C PHE A 490 13.81 25.81 14.52
N GLY A 491 13.13 26.90 14.86
CA GLY A 491 13.68 27.96 15.69
C GLY A 491 14.72 28.83 14.97
N ASP A 492 15.48 29.61 15.74
CA ASP A 492 16.52 30.49 15.22
C ASP A 492 17.82 29.74 14.98
N LEU A 493 18.25 29.68 13.73
CA LEU A 493 19.52 29.07 13.36
C LEU A 493 20.65 30.09 13.43
N SER A 494 21.73 29.75 14.14
CA SER A 494 22.96 30.56 14.13
C SER A 494 23.63 30.52 12.73
N ALA A 495 24.43 31.54 12.43
CA ALA A 495 25.20 31.57 11.17
C ALA A 495 26.08 30.34 10.99
N ILE A 496 26.65 29.80 12.08
CA ILE A 496 27.44 28.57 12.08
C ILE A 496 26.58 27.36 11.70
N ALA A 497 25.37 27.25 12.26
CA ALA A 497 24.42 26.18 11.92
C ALA A 497 24.04 26.24 10.44
N CYS A 498 23.71 27.42 9.91
CA CYS A 498 23.40 27.61 8.50
C CYS A 498 24.56 27.17 7.58
N GLN A 499 25.80 27.57 7.90
CA GLN A 499 26.98 27.15 7.12
C GLN A 499 27.20 25.62 7.17
N ARG A 500 26.96 24.98 8.32
CA ARG A 500 27.04 23.51 8.45
C ARG A 500 26.00 22.83 7.57
N LEU A 501 24.75 23.29 7.55
CA LEU A 501 23.70 22.74 6.71
C LEU A 501 24.04 22.84 5.22
N ILE A 502 24.55 24.00 4.77
CA ILE A 502 25.00 24.19 3.38
C ILE A 502 26.11 23.20 3.02
N ARG A 503 27.13 23.04 3.88
CA ARG A 503 28.23 22.09 3.66
C ARG A 503 27.74 20.64 3.61
N LEU A 504 26.86 20.26 4.55
CA LEU A 504 26.30 18.92 4.61
C LEU A 504 25.46 18.59 3.37
N GLY A 505 24.62 19.54 2.90
CA GLY A 505 23.84 19.39 1.68
C GLY A 505 24.68 19.30 0.39
N ALA A 506 25.91 19.84 0.39
CA ALA A 506 26.86 19.68 -0.71
C ALA A 506 27.58 18.32 -0.70
N GLN A 507 27.67 17.64 0.46
CA GLN A 507 28.43 16.39 0.65
C GLN A 507 27.55 15.15 0.75
N ALA A 508 26.25 15.30 1.03
CA ALA A 508 25.31 14.21 1.23
C ALA A 508 24.02 14.43 0.41
N PRO A 509 23.24 13.40 0.10
CA PRO A 509 21.96 13.53 -0.57
C PRO A 509 20.89 14.10 0.40
N LEU A 510 21.04 15.37 0.76
CA LEU A 510 20.24 16.10 1.74
C LEU A 510 19.75 17.42 1.16
N ARG A 511 18.49 17.76 1.43
CA ARG A 511 17.97 19.14 1.35
C ARG A 511 17.48 19.61 2.70
N SER A 512 17.66 20.87 3.01
CA SER A 512 17.23 21.47 4.27
C SER A 512 16.23 22.59 4.02
N VAL A 513 15.21 22.66 4.88
CA VAL A 513 14.18 23.69 4.90
C VAL A 513 14.05 24.25 6.30
N HIS A 514 13.98 25.57 6.42
CA HIS A 514 13.71 26.22 7.70
C HIS A 514 12.20 26.36 7.88
N VAL A 515 11.69 25.79 8.98
CA VAL A 515 10.27 25.83 9.36
C VAL A 515 10.06 26.94 10.38
N HIS A 516 9.34 27.97 9.98
CA HIS A 516 9.02 29.11 10.82
C HIS A 516 7.69 28.91 11.54
N ALA A 517 7.63 29.39 12.78
CA ALA A 517 6.43 29.39 13.61
C ALA A 517 5.31 30.31 13.03
N PRO A 518 4.05 30.16 13.47
CA PRO A 518 2.96 31.02 13.08
C PRO A 518 3.31 32.52 13.29
N GLY A 519 2.98 33.35 12.29
CA GLY A 519 3.21 34.81 12.33
C GLY A 519 4.64 35.27 11.98
N ALA A 520 5.60 34.38 11.83
CA ALA A 520 6.93 34.75 11.37
C ALA A 520 6.94 35.17 9.87
N ARG A 521 7.93 35.97 9.48
CA ARG A 521 8.15 36.36 8.09
C ARG A 521 9.38 35.63 7.55
N PRO A 522 9.23 34.61 6.71
CA PRO A 522 10.37 33.90 6.14
C PRO A 522 11.17 34.84 5.22
N LYS A 523 12.50 34.86 5.40
CA LYS A 523 13.39 35.70 4.61
C LYS A 523 14.14 34.89 3.53
N ALA A 524 14.25 33.59 3.70
CA ALA A 524 14.99 32.71 2.78
C ALA A 524 14.04 32.00 1.82
N ARG A 525 14.50 31.77 0.60
CA ARG A 525 13.73 31.05 -0.45
C ARG A 525 13.43 29.59 -0.04
N GLU A 526 14.31 28.96 0.73
CA GLU A 526 14.18 27.60 1.25
C GLU A 526 13.61 27.62 2.67
N SER A 527 12.45 28.26 2.81
CA SER A 527 11.73 28.36 4.08
C SER A 527 10.24 28.11 3.88
N VAL A 528 9.64 27.61 4.92
CA VAL A 528 8.18 27.40 4.99
C VAL A 528 7.64 27.95 6.32
N LEU A 529 6.37 28.29 6.30
CA LEU A 529 5.59 28.66 7.47
C LEU A 529 4.77 27.44 7.91
N ASP A 530 4.76 27.20 9.19
CA ASP A 530 3.82 26.28 9.84
C ASP A 530 2.68 27.11 10.48
N PRO A 531 1.61 27.45 9.73
CA PRO A 531 0.62 28.40 10.20
C PRO A 531 -0.22 27.91 11.37
N LEU A 532 -0.23 26.58 11.60
CA LEU A 532 -1.03 25.93 12.63
C LEU A 532 -0.18 25.29 13.74
N GLY A 533 1.15 25.32 13.63
CA GLY A 533 2.06 24.64 14.57
C GLY A 533 2.01 23.11 14.49
N HIS A 534 1.53 22.56 13.40
CA HIS A 534 1.29 21.10 13.27
C HIS A 534 2.51 20.32 12.81
N VAL A 535 3.51 20.97 12.18
CA VAL A 535 4.69 20.26 11.64
C VAL A 535 5.50 19.62 12.75
N GLN A 536 5.68 20.31 13.87
CA GLN A 536 6.37 19.73 15.03
C GLN A 536 5.63 18.52 15.60
N GLY A 537 4.30 18.63 15.78
CA GLY A 537 3.47 17.51 16.23
C GLY A 537 3.51 16.32 15.27
N ALA A 538 3.44 16.57 13.96
CA ALA A 538 3.52 15.52 12.93
C ALA A 538 4.89 14.80 12.93
N CYS A 539 5.97 15.51 13.31
CA CYS A 539 7.29 14.94 13.46
C CYS A 539 7.54 14.33 14.86
N HIS A 540 6.53 14.32 15.74
CA HIS A 540 6.65 13.86 17.13
C HIS A 540 7.74 14.61 17.92
N LEU A 541 7.91 15.91 17.64
CA LEU A 541 8.95 16.75 18.21
C LEU A 541 8.47 17.45 19.48
N PHE A 542 9.18 17.19 20.57
CA PHE A 542 9.04 17.96 21.80
C PHE A 542 10.44 18.49 22.19
N GLY A 543 10.70 19.78 21.88
CA GLY A 543 11.95 20.44 22.25
C GLY A 543 13.14 20.20 21.31
N HIS A 544 12.97 19.56 20.15
CA HIS A 544 14.05 19.34 19.18
C HIS A 544 14.20 20.50 18.21
N ALA A 545 15.43 20.78 17.78
CA ALA A 545 15.73 21.83 16.80
C ALA A 545 15.62 21.37 15.34
N TRP A 546 15.66 20.06 15.08
CA TRP A 546 15.55 19.53 13.73
C TRP A 546 14.91 18.13 13.68
N ALA A 547 14.31 17.83 12.53
CA ALA A 547 13.82 16.52 12.12
C ALA A 547 14.42 16.13 10.77
N LEU A 548 14.97 14.91 10.67
CA LEU A 548 15.47 14.33 9.43
C LEU A 548 14.46 13.33 8.87
N LEU A 549 13.89 13.64 7.72
CA LEU A 549 12.91 12.79 7.04
C LEU A 549 13.55 12.04 5.88
N ARG A 550 13.12 10.80 5.70
CA ARG A 550 13.45 9.96 4.55
C ARG A 550 12.50 10.25 3.39
N PRO A 551 12.87 9.89 2.14
CA PRO A 551 12.00 10.10 0.97
C PRO A 551 10.62 9.43 1.06
N ASP A 552 10.47 8.34 1.83
CA ASP A 552 9.20 7.65 2.10
C ASP A 552 8.34 8.32 3.20
N GLY A 553 8.78 9.50 3.70
CA GLY A 553 8.07 10.26 4.72
C GLY A 553 8.15 9.66 6.13
N TYR A 554 9.18 8.85 6.39
CA TYR A 554 9.49 8.38 7.74
C TYR A 554 10.57 9.25 8.37
N LEU A 555 10.46 9.44 9.67
CA LEU A 555 11.47 10.10 10.49
C LEU A 555 12.70 9.20 10.62
N ALA A 556 13.86 9.66 10.17
CA ALA A 556 15.13 8.95 10.37
C ALA A 556 15.74 9.27 11.75
N ALA A 557 15.69 10.53 12.16
CA ALA A 557 16.21 11.01 13.42
C ALA A 557 15.66 12.39 13.78
N THR A 558 15.81 12.79 15.06
CA THR A 558 15.63 14.15 15.56
C THR A 558 16.82 14.57 16.41
N GLY A 559 17.02 15.87 16.62
CA GLY A 559 18.08 16.36 17.50
C GLY A 559 17.89 17.81 17.93
N GLU A 560 18.64 18.20 18.97
CA GLU A 560 18.52 19.48 19.65
C GLU A 560 19.46 20.55 19.08
N ALA A 561 20.52 20.12 18.34
CA ALA A 561 21.51 21.04 17.79
C ALA A 561 22.00 20.58 16.41
N VAL A 562 22.40 21.53 15.57
CA VAL A 562 23.04 21.26 14.26
C VAL A 562 24.54 21.04 14.50
N ASP A 563 24.89 19.81 14.86
CA ASP A 563 26.23 19.40 15.26
C ASP A 563 26.69 18.07 14.61
N GLY A 564 27.63 17.38 15.23
CA GLY A 564 28.11 16.07 14.76
C GLY A 564 27.06 14.97 14.78
N ALA A 565 26.07 15.05 15.69
CA ALA A 565 24.97 14.08 15.75
C ALA A 565 24.09 14.12 14.49
N LEU A 566 23.85 15.30 13.92
CA LEU A 566 23.16 15.43 12.64
C LEU A 566 23.94 14.77 11.50
N VAL A 567 25.27 14.96 11.44
CA VAL A 567 26.12 14.32 10.42
C VAL A 567 26.05 12.80 10.53
N ALA A 568 26.13 12.26 11.75
CA ALA A 568 25.98 10.83 12.02
C ALA A 568 24.58 10.30 11.65
N ALA A 569 23.53 11.07 11.92
CA ALA A 569 22.15 10.72 11.56
C ALA A 569 21.96 10.65 10.05
N VAL A 570 22.51 11.61 9.29
CA VAL A 570 22.46 11.61 7.82
C VAL A 570 23.22 10.40 7.25
N ALA A 571 24.43 10.13 7.74
CA ALA A 571 25.23 8.97 7.32
C ALA A 571 24.47 7.65 7.60
N ARG A 572 23.88 7.50 8.77
CA ARG A 572 23.06 6.34 9.14
C ARG A 572 21.85 6.19 8.22
N ALA A 573 21.12 7.27 7.96
CA ALA A 573 19.89 7.25 7.16
C ALA A 573 20.12 6.77 5.72
N ILE A 574 21.34 6.92 5.18
CA ILE A 574 21.72 6.39 3.87
C ILE A 574 22.50 5.06 3.96
N GLY A 575 22.51 4.40 5.12
CA GLY A 575 23.16 3.09 5.31
C GLY A 575 24.70 3.14 5.43
N MET A 576 25.29 4.31 5.65
CA MET A 576 26.70 4.45 6.01
C MET A 576 26.85 4.24 7.52
N HIS A 577 27.28 3.05 7.90
CA HIS A 577 27.67 2.82 9.30
C HIS A 577 29.01 3.51 9.55
N THR A 578 29.04 4.51 10.40
CA THR A 578 30.30 4.94 11.02
C THR A 578 30.80 3.72 11.82
N LYS A 579 31.90 3.11 11.37
CA LYS A 579 32.63 2.18 12.24
C LYS A 579 32.95 2.98 13.51
N GLU A 580 32.29 2.67 14.59
CA GLU A 580 32.77 3.07 15.92
C GLU A 580 34.19 2.51 15.98
N ARG A 581 35.19 3.39 15.97
CA ARG A 581 36.53 3.04 16.34
C ARG A 581 36.46 2.70 17.83
N ALA A 582 36.49 1.39 18.13
CA ALA A 582 36.72 0.88 19.44
C ALA A 582 38.10 1.32 19.97
#